data_e114096ff987f47b9aab4dbb2ed02aae
#
_entry.id   e114096ff987f47b9aab4dbb2ed02aae
#
_cell.length_a   1.000
_cell.length_b   1.000
_cell.length_c   1.000
_cell.angle_alpha   90.00
_cell.angle_beta   90.00
_cell.angle_gamma   90.00
#
_symmetry.space_group_name_H-M   'P 1'
#
loop_
_entity.id
_entity.type
_entity.pdbx_description
1 polymer ?
#
loop_
_entity_poly.entity_id
_entity_poly.type
_entity_poly.pdbx_seq_one_letter_code
_entity_poly.pdbx_strand_id
1 'polypeptide(L)'
;MANFALYVVIGMANVAPVLGIDGERFTLDGKPTFLLGASYYGALGAENRKVWEKDLDDLVAHGFNWVRVWATWEYDGASVSAVDGGGHPRELYMERLKTLCRLAGEKGMVVDVTVTRGKPPNFPATLDEHLAVMRILTKELMPFRNVYFDIGNERNIGDRRHVPMDEVGRIIEDIKRIDAKRLCTASHGGDMTAEELTDYVKVGKVDFICPHRPRDDESPKHTQDATREYLAALRSGPKTMPVHYQEPFRRDYGPWNPVAADFMKDLQGAREGGAAGWCFHNGAAGRKPDGRPRRSFDMRPTEGRLFDQLDAEERAFVSGIGRVGKVGQAFRWASVLTRLCMPCHNAASRCKYVLRLNGLHYHGV
;
A
#
# COMPACT_ATOMS: atom_id res chain seq x y z
N MET A 1 14.54 -55.62 8.45
CA MET A 1 13.78 -54.62 9.20
C MET A 1 14.13 -53.27 8.62
N ALA A 2 13.22 -52.68 7.86
CA ALA A 2 13.43 -51.39 7.21
C ALA A 2 12.93 -50.27 8.13
N ASN A 3 13.84 -49.38 8.56
CA ASN A 3 13.51 -48.20 9.34
C ASN A 3 12.86 -47.14 8.43
N PHE A 4 11.56 -46.94 8.53
CA PHE A 4 10.88 -45.79 7.93
C PHE A 4 11.08 -44.59 8.84
N ALA A 5 11.93 -43.64 8.41
CA ALA A 5 12.02 -42.33 9.04
C ALA A 5 10.81 -41.48 8.63
N LEU A 6 9.91 -41.21 9.58
CA LEU A 6 8.78 -40.30 9.40
C LEU A 6 9.31 -38.87 9.45
N TYR A 7 9.47 -38.21 8.30
CA TYR A 7 9.74 -36.77 8.23
C TYR A 7 8.44 -36.01 8.53
N VAL A 8 8.30 -35.52 9.75
CA VAL A 8 7.27 -34.54 10.09
C VAL A 8 7.71 -33.21 9.50
N VAL A 9 7.14 -32.81 8.36
CA VAL A 9 7.24 -31.45 7.84
C VAL A 9 6.35 -30.59 8.74
N ILE A 10 6.95 -29.98 9.76
CA ILE A 10 6.30 -28.91 10.52
C ILE A 10 6.23 -27.72 9.57
N GLY A 11 5.06 -27.52 8.97
CA GLY A 11 4.76 -26.29 8.23
C GLY A 11 4.95 -25.13 9.20
N MET A 12 6.02 -24.33 9.02
CA MET A 12 6.14 -23.07 9.73
C MET A 12 4.92 -22.23 9.34
N ALA A 13 4.02 -22.00 10.28
CA ALA A 13 2.98 -20.99 10.11
C ALA A 13 3.71 -19.68 9.80
N ASN A 14 3.44 -19.10 8.63
CA ASN A 14 4.01 -17.81 8.28
C ASN A 14 3.56 -16.79 9.33
N VAL A 15 4.51 -16.33 10.12
CA VAL A 15 4.28 -15.23 11.07
C VAL A 15 4.08 -13.96 10.26
N ALA A 16 3.02 -13.22 10.57
CA ALA A 16 2.76 -11.95 9.89
C ALA A 16 3.97 -11.01 10.03
N PRO A 17 4.39 -10.31 8.96
CA PRO A 17 5.57 -9.45 9.01
C PRO A 17 5.34 -8.27 9.95
N VAL A 18 6.40 -7.82 10.58
CA VAL A 18 6.40 -6.60 11.38
C VAL A 18 6.78 -5.42 10.50
N LEU A 19 5.82 -4.53 10.30
CA LEU A 19 6.04 -3.29 9.57
C LEU A 19 6.80 -2.28 10.45
N GLY A 20 7.83 -1.67 9.89
CA GLY A 20 8.64 -0.64 10.54
C GLY A 20 9.08 0.44 9.54
N ILE A 21 9.84 1.40 10.05
CA ILE A 21 10.48 2.47 9.26
C ILE A 21 11.95 2.56 9.64
N ASP A 22 12.80 2.70 8.62
CA ASP A 22 14.21 3.05 8.74
C ASP A 22 14.51 4.23 7.80
N GLY A 23 14.65 5.43 8.37
CA GLY A 23 14.82 6.67 7.63
C GLY A 23 13.67 6.92 6.64
N GLU A 24 13.97 6.91 5.36
CA GLU A 24 13.03 7.17 4.25
C GLU A 24 12.38 5.88 3.69
N ARG A 25 12.57 4.74 4.34
CA ARG A 25 12.13 3.43 3.85
C ARG A 25 11.19 2.74 4.83
N PHE A 26 10.21 2.04 4.31
CA PHE A 26 9.54 1.02 5.10
C PHE A 26 10.44 -0.20 5.27
N THR A 27 10.23 -0.92 6.35
CA THR A 27 10.87 -2.22 6.59
C THR A 27 9.82 -3.29 6.90
N LEU A 28 10.06 -4.51 6.43
CA LEU A 28 9.35 -5.71 6.87
C LEU A 28 10.36 -6.60 7.59
N ASP A 29 10.09 -6.90 8.86
CA ASP A 29 11.03 -7.63 9.74
C ASP A 29 12.44 -7.01 9.74
N GLY A 30 12.51 -5.69 9.78
CA GLY A 30 13.75 -4.91 9.75
C GLY A 30 14.44 -4.82 8.38
N LYS A 31 13.90 -5.42 7.33
CA LYS A 31 14.47 -5.38 5.98
C LYS A 31 13.84 -4.27 5.15
N PRO A 32 14.63 -3.35 4.56
CA PRO A 32 14.10 -2.31 3.69
C PRO A 32 13.24 -2.88 2.56
N THR A 33 12.03 -2.37 2.41
CA THR A 33 11.03 -2.91 1.48
C THR A 33 10.29 -1.75 0.81
N PHE A 34 10.11 -1.86 -0.51
CA PHE A 34 9.18 -0.99 -1.24
C PHE A 34 7.77 -1.57 -1.14
N LEU A 35 6.80 -0.79 -0.64
CA LEU A 35 5.41 -1.21 -0.58
C LEU A 35 4.73 -1.02 -1.94
N LEU A 36 4.57 -2.09 -2.69
CA LEU A 36 3.79 -2.13 -3.92
C LEU A 36 2.39 -2.63 -3.60
N GLY A 37 1.39 -1.78 -3.72
CA GLY A 37 0.05 -2.09 -3.27
C GLY A 37 -1.05 -1.90 -4.28
N ALA A 38 -2.24 -2.30 -3.85
CA ALA A 38 -3.49 -2.10 -4.59
C ALA A 38 -4.59 -1.58 -3.68
N SER A 39 -5.46 -0.73 -4.23
CA SER A 39 -6.71 -0.34 -3.55
C SER A 39 -7.60 -1.56 -3.36
N TYR A 40 -8.15 -1.69 -2.15
CA TYR A 40 -9.05 -2.77 -1.75
C TYR A 40 -10.13 -2.23 -0.80
N TYR A 41 -10.71 -1.07 -1.16
CA TYR A 41 -11.51 -0.20 -0.30
C TYR A 41 -12.70 -0.87 0.33
N GLY A 42 -13.60 -1.41 -0.48
CA GLY A 42 -14.82 -2.09 -0.05
C GLY A 42 -14.63 -3.57 0.30
N ALA A 43 -13.40 -4.00 0.60
CA ALA A 43 -13.06 -5.40 0.86
C ALA A 43 -13.97 -6.06 1.90
N LEU A 44 -14.42 -5.29 2.90
CA LEU A 44 -15.30 -5.81 3.96
C LEU A 44 -16.71 -6.16 3.45
N GLY A 45 -17.08 -5.71 2.23
CA GLY A 45 -18.31 -6.11 1.56
C GLY A 45 -18.32 -7.55 1.06
N ALA A 46 -17.17 -8.18 0.86
CA ALA A 46 -17.09 -9.58 0.47
C ALA A 46 -17.60 -10.47 1.61
N GLU A 47 -18.54 -11.36 1.29
CA GLU A 47 -19.16 -12.26 2.28
C GLU A 47 -18.40 -13.57 2.44
N ASN A 48 -17.65 -13.96 1.41
CA ASN A 48 -16.93 -15.22 1.40
C ASN A 48 -15.42 -14.97 1.57
N ARG A 49 -14.86 -15.53 2.63
CA ARG A 49 -13.41 -15.49 2.90
C ARG A 49 -12.55 -15.92 1.68
N LYS A 50 -13.02 -16.86 0.85
CA LYS A 50 -12.31 -17.30 -0.34
C LYS A 50 -12.09 -16.20 -1.37
N VAL A 51 -12.91 -15.14 -1.37
CA VAL A 51 -12.70 -13.97 -2.23
C VAL A 51 -11.40 -13.28 -1.83
N TRP A 52 -11.21 -12.99 -0.53
CA TRP A 52 -9.98 -12.38 -0.02
C TRP A 52 -8.76 -13.27 -0.24
N GLU A 53 -8.88 -14.57 0.08
CA GLU A 53 -7.77 -15.52 -0.09
C GLU A 53 -7.27 -15.51 -1.53
N LYS A 54 -8.21 -15.59 -2.49
CA LYS A 54 -7.87 -15.63 -3.91
C LYS A 54 -7.34 -14.29 -4.43
N ASP A 55 -7.94 -13.16 -4.06
CA ASP A 55 -7.46 -11.83 -4.48
C ASP A 55 -6.07 -11.54 -3.91
N LEU A 56 -5.81 -11.89 -2.62
CA LEU A 56 -4.51 -11.74 -2.02
C LEU A 56 -3.46 -12.66 -2.66
N ASP A 57 -3.83 -13.91 -3.03
CA ASP A 57 -2.94 -14.81 -3.76
C ASP A 57 -2.58 -14.26 -5.15
N ASP A 58 -3.57 -13.75 -5.88
CA ASP A 58 -3.36 -13.14 -7.18
C ASP A 58 -2.46 -11.88 -7.05
N LEU A 59 -2.68 -11.03 -6.04
CA LEU A 59 -1.85 -9.87 -5.76
C LEU A 59 -0.39 -10.28 -5.49
N VAL A 60 -0.17 -11.22 -4.58
CA VAL A 60 1.18 -11.73 -4.25
C VAL A 60 1.86 -12.33 -5.47
N ALA A 61 1.14 -13.10 -6.28
CA ALA A 61 1.67 -13.70 -7.51
C ALA A 61 2.17 -12.65 -8.52
N HIS A 62 1.61 -11.43 -8.48
CA HIS A 62 2.04 -10.29 -9.29
C HIS A 62 3.03 -9.36 -8.59
N GLY A 63 3.50 -9.73 -7.38
CA GLY A 63 4.54 -9.00 -6.63
C GLY A 63 4.02 -7.87 -5.74
N PHE A 64 2.72 -7.77 -5.53
CA PHE A 64 2.14 -6.86 -4.55
C PHE A 64 2.37 -7.39 -3.13
N ASN A 65 2.63 -6.47 -2.19
CA ASN A 65 2.87 -6.77 -0.79
C ASN A 65 2.11 -5.84 0.17
N TRP A 66 1.12 -5.10 -0.34
CA TRP A 66 0.34 -4.16 0.43
C TRP A 66 -1.06 -3.99 -0.19
N VAL A 67 -2.07 -3.81 0.68
CA VAL A 67 -3.45 -3.47 0.28
C VAL A 67 -3.97 -2.33 1.13
N ARG A 68 -4.81 -1.46 0.53
CA ARG A 68 -5.48 -0.37 1.21
C ARG A 68 -6.94 -0.68 1.41
N VAL A 69 -7.33 -0.86 2.68
CA VAL A 69 -8.68 -1.25 3.13
C VAL A 69 -9.26 -0.13 3.97
N TRP A 70 -10.53 0.19 3.77
CA TRP A 70 -11.16 1.22 4.57
C TRP A 70 -11.99 0.61 5.70
N ALA A 71 -11.68 1.02 6.94
CA ALA A 71 -12.44 0.63 8.12
C ALA A 71 -13.81 1.29 8.18
N THR A 72 -13.94 2.44 7.52
CA THR A 72 -15.21 3.16 7.34
C THR A 72 -15.45 3.35 5.84
N TRP A 73 -16.38 2.61 5.26
CA TRP A 73 -16.67 2.65 3.83
C TRP A 73 -18.16 2.55 3.54
N GLU A 74 -18.64 3.47 2.77
CA GLU A 74 -19.99 3.43 2.23
C GLU A 74 -19.95 3.67 0.72
N TYR A 75 -20.60 2.82 -0.02
CA TYR A 75 -20.70 2.93 -1.46
C TYR A 75 -22.09 2.51 -1.93
N ASP A 76 -22.70 3.34 -2.77
CA ASP A 76 -24.02 3.09 -3.35
C ASP A 76 -25.10 2.74 -2.29
N GLY A 77 -25.11 3.51 -1.19
CA GLY A 77 -26.06 3.36 -0.09
C GLY A 77 -25.82 2.17 0.84
N ALA A 78 -24.77 1.37 0.59
CA ALA A 78 -24.41 0.25 1.45
C ALA A 78 -23.16 0.58 2.27
N SER A 79 -23.28 0.56 3.61
CA SER A 79 -22.17 0.72 4.52
C SER A 79 -21.58 -0.64 4.90
N VAL A 80 -20.29 -0.82 4.60
CA VAL A 80 -19.50 -2.00 4.99
C VAL A 80 -18.44 -1.65 6.03
N SER A 81 -18.68 -0.60 6.80
CA SER A 81 -17.75 -0.09 7.81
C SER A 81 -17.59 -1.06 8.99
N ALA A 82 -16.37 -1.23 9.47
CA ALA A 82 -16.05 -2.03 10.67
C ALA A 82 -16.47 -1.31 11.96
N VAL A 83 -16.61 0.01 11.90
CA VAL A 83 -16.96 0.88 13.02
C VAL A 83 -17.89 1.97 12.51
N ASP A 84 -18.85 2.40 13.32
CA ASP A 84 -19.71 3.55 13.02
C ASP A 84 -19.00 4.88 13.34
N GLY A 85 -19.66 6.00 13.02
CA GLY A 85 -19.09 7.33 13.25
C GLY A 85 -18.88 7.66 14.74
N GLY A 86 -19.63 7.03 15.64
CA GLY A 86 -19.49 7.20 17.09
C GLY A 86 -18.44 6.31 17.74
N GLY A 87 -17.76 5.47 16.96
CA GLY A 87 -16.74 4.56 17.47
C GLY A 87 -17.28 3.24 18.03
N HIS A 88 -18.51 2.86 17.70
CA HIS A 88 -19.04 1.55 18.09
C HIS A 88 -18.67 0.50 17.04
N PRO A 89 -18.10 -0.66 17.45
CA PRO A 89 -17.77 -1.72 16.52
C PRO A 89 -19.03 -2.31 15.88
N ARG A 90 -18.96 -2.54 14.58
CA ARG A 90 -19.96 -3.30 13.84
C ARG A 90 -19.43 -4.72 13.68
N GLU A 91 -19.79 -5.59 14.63
CA GLU A 91 -19.17 -6.90 14.87
C GLU A 91 -18.86 -7.70 13.60
N LEU A 92 -19.81 -7.84 12.68
CA LEU A 92 -19.62 -8.57 11.42
C LEU A 92 -18.45 -8.02 10.61
N TYR A 93 -18.38 -6.71 10.44
CA TYR A 93 -17.38 -6.05 9.61
C TYR A 93 -16.04 -5.89 10.34
N MET A 94 -16.06 -5.75 11.67
CA MET A 94 -14.85 -5.77 12.49
C MET A 94 -14.17 -7.14 12.42
N GLU A 95 -14.91 -8.23 12.52
CA GLU A 95 -14.37 -9.58 12.35
C GLU A 95 -13.85 -9.84 10.93
N ARG A 96 -14.53 -9.27 9.91
CA ARG A 96 -14.04 -9.30 8.53
C ARG A 96 -12.71 -8.56 8.40
N LEU A 97 -12.58 -7.37 8.99
CA LEU A 97 -11.35 -6.59 8.98
C LEU A 97 -10.19 -7.34 9.66
N LYS A 98 -10.43 -7.88 10.86
CA LYS A 98 -9.42 -8.69 11.58
C LYS A 98 -9.01 -9.92 10.78
N THR A 99 -9.97 -10.60 10.17
CA THR A 99 -9.71 -11.76 9.31
C THR A 99 -8.85 -11.38 8.10
N LEU A 100 -9.18 -10.27 7.43
CA LEU A 100 -8.40 -9.78 6.29
C LEU A 100 -6.97 -9.39 6.69
N CYS A 101 -6.79 -8.68 7.82
CA CYS A 101 -5.46 -8.34 8.34
C CYS A 101 -4.61 -9.59 8.62
N ARG A 102 -5.22 -10.64 9.19
CA ARG A 102 -4.56 -11.91 9.44
C ARG A 102 -4.18 -12.62 8.14
N LEU A 103 -5.12 -12.77 7.19
CA LEU A 103 -4.86 -13.40 5.89
C LEU A 103 -3.77 -12.68 5.09
N ALA A 104 -3.79 -11.36 5.07
CA ALA A 104 -2.74 -10.55 4.46
C ALA A 104 -1.39 -10.81 5.14
N GLY A 105 -1.35 -10.84 6.48
CA GLY A 105 -0.13 -11.15 7.24
C GLY A 105 0.42 -12.54 6.94
N GLU A 106 -0.42 -13.58 6.87
CA GLU A 106 -0.03 -14.95 6.50
C GLU A 106 0.62 -15.03 5.11
N LYS A 107 0.30 -14.06 4.24
CA LYS A 107 0.86 -13.93 2.87
C LYS A 107 2.02 -12.91 2.79
N GLY A 108 2.49 -12.39 3.92
CA GLY A 108 3.59 -11.43 3.96
C GLY A 108 3.21 -10.00 3.54
N MET A 109 1.91 -9.68 3.54
CA MET A 109 1.39 -8.39 3.09
C MET A 109 1.10 -7.43 4.24
N VAL A 110 1.27 -6.14 3.96
CA VAL A 110 0.86 -5.02 4.81
C VAL A 110 -0.59 -4.64 4.51
N VAL A 111 -1.31 -4.17 5.52
CA VAL A 111 -2.65 -3.60 5.37
C VAL A 111 -2.65 -2.14 5.84
N ASP A 112 -3.04 -1.25 4.96
CA ASP A 112 -3.45 0.10 5.28
C ASP A 112 -4.91 0.05 5.75
N VAL A 113 -5.15 0.49 6.95
CA VAL A 113 -6.50 0.64 7.48
C VAL A 113 -6.83 2.13 7.50
N THR A 114 -7.63 2.55 6.51
CA THR A 114 -8.02 3.94 6.30
C THR A 114 -9.36 4.25 6.97
N VAL A 115 -9.43 5.43 7.57
CA VAL A 115 -10.68 6.01 8.06
C VAL A 115 -11.12 7.12 7.11
N THR A 116 -12.38 7.04 6.68
CA THR A 116 -12.99 8.11 5.88
C THR A 116 -13.49 9.25 6.74
N ARG A 117 -13.38 10.45 6.26
CA ARG A 117 -13.91 11.67 6.85
C ARG A 117 -15.34 11.95 6.34
N GLY A 118 -16.26 11.05 6.56
CA GLY A 118 -17.60 11.14 5.97
C GLY A 118 -18.59 11.94 6.81
N LYS A 119 -19.88 11.73 6.51
CA LYS A 119 -21.02 12.36 7.20
C LYS A 119 -21.63 11.42 8.24
N PRO A 120 -22.12 11.94 9.38
CA PRO A 120 -22.86 11.16 10.35
C PRO A 120 -24.08 10.45 9.73
N PRO A 121 -24.54 9.34 10.31
CA PRO A 121 -24.00 8.64 11.48
C PRO A 121 -22.90 7.65 11.14
N ASN A 122 -22.60 7.42 9.87
CA ASN A 122 -21.71 6.34 9.43
C ASN A 122 -20.22 6.68 9.58
N PHE A 123 -19.90 7.97 9.72
CA PHE A 123 -18.51 8.46 9.75
C PHE A 123 -18.34 9.49 10.87
N PRO A 124 -17.16 9.63 11.46
CA PRO A 124 -16.90 10.61 12.51
C PRO A 124 -17.04 12.04 11.96
N ALA A 125 -17.79 12.87 12.64
CA ALA A 125 -18.03 14.28 12.28
C ALA A 125 -17.28 15.26 13.17
N THR A 126 -16.91 14.84 14.38
CA THR A 126 -16.20 15.63 15.38
C THR A 126 -14.87 14.99 15.75
N LEU A 127 -14.02 15.75 16.43
CA LEU A 127 -12.76 15.21 16.96
C LEU A 127 -13.02 14.08 17.97
N ASP A 128 -14.00 14.25 18.86
CA ASP A 128 -14.28 13.24 19.90
C ASP A 128 -14.77 11.91 19.28
N GLU A 129 -15.62 11.97 18.28
CA GLU A 129 -16.04 10.81 17.50
C GLU A 129 -14.83 10.17 16.76
N HIS A 130 -13.97 11.00 16.16
CA HIS A 130 -12.78 10.50 15.47
C HIS A 130 -11.81 9.82 16.44
N LEU A 131 -11.60 10.38 17.62
CA LEU A 131 -10.83 9.75 18.69
C LEU A 131 -11.47 8.42 19.13
N ALA A 132 -12.79 8.36 19.27
CA ALA A 132 -13.49 7.13 19.63
C ALA A 132 -13.29 6.03 18.56
N VAL A 133 -13.45 6.38 17.27
CA VAL A 133 -13.20 5.48 16.13
C VAL A 133 -11.79 4.95 16.16
N MET A 134 -10.78 5.82 16.30
CA MET A 134 -9.38 5.39 16.28
C MET A 134 -8.98 4.58 17.51
N ARG A 135 -9.55 4.87 18.68
CA ARG A 135 -9.33 4.08 19.90
C ARG A 135 -9.79 2.63 19.76
N ILE A 136 -11.00 2.43 19.22
CA ILE A 136 -11.51 1.06 19.02
C ILE A 136 -10.71 0.32 17.98
N LEU A 137 -10.42 0.93 16.81
CA LEU A 137 -9.58 0.32 15.79
C LEU A 137 -8.18 -0.02 16.31
N THR A 138 -7.58 0.87 17.11
CA THR A 138 -6.25 0.63 17.68
C THR A 138 -6.26 -0.57 18.62
N LYS A 139 -7.27 -0.69 19.49
CA LYS A 139 -7.41 -1.83 20.43
C LYS A 139 -7.64 -3.14 19.68
N GLU A 140 -8.59 -3.17 18.76
CA GLU A 140 -8.96 -4.37 18.01
C GLU A 140 -7.84 -4.87 17.08
N LEU A 141 -7.05 -3.95 16.51
CA LEU A 141 -5.98 -4.28 15.56
C LEU A 141 -4.58 -4.29 16.18
N MET A 142 -4.45 -4.13 17.51
CA MET A 142 -3.16 -4.15 18.20
C MET A 142 -2.32 -5.41 17.91
N PRO A 143 -2.89 -6.62 17.80
CA PRO A 143 -2.11 -7.83 17.53
C PRO A 143 -1.48 -7.86 16.13
N PHE A 144 -2.01 -7.09 15.17
CA PHE A 144 -1.58 -7.13 13.76
C PHE A 144 -0.44 -6.14 13.51
N ARG A 145 0.81 -6.64 13.50
CA ARG A 145 2.01 -5.81 13.28
C ARG A 145 2.25 -5.45 11.82
N ASN A 146 1.53 -6.05 10.90
CA ASN A 146 1.49 -5.73 9.47
C ASN A 146 0.48 -4.64 9.11
N VAL A 147 -0.07 -3.90 10.08
CA VAL A 147 -1.09 -2.87 9.88
C VAL A 147 -0.52 -1.49 10.20
N TYR A 148 -0.83 -0.49 9.36
CA TYR A 148 -0.73 0.92 9.70
C TYR A 148 -2.06 1.64 9.52
N PHE A 149 -2.18 2.87 10.04
CA PHE A 149 -3.39 3.67 9.90
C PHE A 149 -3.17 4.90 9.01
N ASP A 150 -4.08 5.10 8.04
CA ASP A 150 -4.38 6.42 7.50
C ASP A 150 -5.60 6.95 8.27
N ILE A 151 -5.34 7.85 9.21
CA ILE A 151 -6.36 8.33 10.15
C ILE A 151 -7.41 9.23 9.51
N GLY A 152 -7.18 9.70 8.28
CA GLY A 152 -8.12 10.56 7.58
C GLY A 152 -7.76 10.72 6.13
N ASN A 153 -8.50 10.03 5.25
CA ASN A 153 -8.29 10.13 3.82
C ASN A 153 -8.46 11.58 3.33
N GLU A 154 -7.44 12.07 2.61
CA GLU A 154 -7.41 13.43 2.03
C GLU A 154 -7.89 14.49 3.03
N ARG A 155 -7.28 14.50 4.24
CA ARG A 155 -7.70 15.27 5.41
C ARG A 155 -7.94 16.77 5.13
N ASN A 156 -7.28 17.31 4.09
CA ASN A 156 -7.31 18.72 3.70
C ASN A 156 -8.46 19.09 2.77
N ILE A 157 -9.19 18.11 2.21
CA ILE A 157 -10.32 18.38 1.33
C ILE A 157 -11.56 18.77 2.16
N GLY A 158 -12.16 19.90 1.82
CA GLY A 158 -13.32 20.46 2.57
C GLY A 158 -14.69 19.94 2.14
N ASP A 159 -14.77 18.87 1.33
CA ASP A 159 -16.03 18.32 0.82
C ASP A 159 -16.88 17.65 1.89
N ARG A 160 -16.26 17.26 3.01
CA ARG A 160 -16.89 16.57 4.15
C ARG A 160 -16.37 17.18 5.45
N ARG A 161 -15.66 16.39 6.27
CA ARG A 161 -14.99 16.90 7.46
C ARG A 161 -13.52 17.19 7.15
N HIS A 162 -13.12 18.45 7.15
CA HIS A 162 -11.71 18.82 7.20
C HIS A 162 -11.12 18.40 8.56
N VAL A 163 -9.94 17.77 8.55
CA VAL A 163 -9.22 17.43 9.78
C VAL A 163 -8.01 18.33 9.93
N PRO A 164 -8.07 19.36 10.82
CA PRO A 164 -6.95 20.27 11.07
C PRO A 164 -5.70 19.50 11.55
N MET A 165 -4.52 20.07 11.32
CA MET A 165 -3.27 19.36 11.61
C MET A 165 -3.05 19.13 13.12
N ASP A 166 -3.53 20.03 13.98
CA ASP A 166 -3.53 19.85 15.42
C ASP A 166 -4.43 18.68 15.89
N GLU A 167 -5.58 18.49 15.23
CA GLU A 167 -6.41 17.31 15.47
C GLU A 167 -5.72 16.02 15.01
N VAL A 168 -5.02 16.04 13.85
CA VAL A 168 -4.18 14.92 13.40
C VAL A 168 -3.17 14.54 14.49
N GLY A 169 -2.45 15.54 15.03
CA GLY A 169 -1.47 15.32 16.10
C GLY A 169 -2.10 14.70 17.35
N ARG A 170 -3.26 15.21 17.78
CA ARG A 170 -4.00 14.69 18.95
C ARG A 170 -4.46 13.25 18.75
N ILE A 171 -4.96 12.92 17.57
CA ILE A 171 -5.41 11.57 17.23
C ILE A 171 -4.21 10.60 17.23
N ILE A 172 -3.10 10.98 16.60
CA ILE A 172 -1.90 10.14 16.57
C ILE A 172 -1.32 9.95 17.97
N GLU A 173 -1.26 10.99 18.79
CA GLU A 173 -0.83 10.86 20.19
C GLU A 173 -1.70 9.89 20.98
N ASP A 174 -3.01 9.93 20.77
CA ASP A 174 -3.94 9.03 21.45
C ASP A 174 -3.75 7.57 21.00
N ILE A 175 -3.56 7.33 19.70
CA ILE A 175 -3.20 6.02 19.15
C ILE A 175 -1.89 5.52 19.80
N LYS A 176 -0.85 6.36 19.84
CA LYS A 176 0.46 6.00 20.39
C LYS A 176 0.43 5.70 21.89
N ARG A 177 -0.52 6.26 22.65
CA ARG A 177 -0.73 5.87 24.08
C ARG A 177 -1.26 4.45 24.20
N ILE A 178 -2.05 3.96 23.25
CA ILE A 178 -2.62 2.61 23.23
C ILE A 178 -1.64 1.62 22.62
N ASP A 179 -1.05 1.97 21.46
CA ASP A 179 -0.09 1.17 20.71
C ASP A 179 1.07 2.04 20.21
N ALA A 180 2.10 2.17 21.02
CA ALA A 180 3.26 3.03 20.73
C ALA A 180 3.99 2.66 19.43
N LYS A 181 3.82 1.44 18.93
CA LYS A 181 4.49 0.94 17.72
C LYS A 181 3.63 1.07 16.45
N ARG A 182 2.36 1.48 16.56
CA ARG A 182 1.47 1.64 15.41
C ARG A 182 1.94 2.77 14.52
N LEU A 183 2.25 2.48 13.27
CA LEU A 183 2.54 3.52 12.28
C LEU A 183 1.26 4.22 11.84
N CYS A 184 1.33 5.55 11.73
CA CYS A 184 0.19 6.40 11.40
C CYS A 184 0.57 7.47 10.40
N THR A 185 -0.35 7.75 9.50
CA THR A 185 -0.34 8.90 8.60
C THR A 185 -1.73 9.54 8.55
N ALA A 186 -1.83 10.68 7.89
CA ALA A 186 -3.06 11.26 7.38
C ALA A 186 -2.79 11.68 5.95
N SER A 187 -3.51 11.12 4.97
CA SER A 187 -3.23 11.41 3.57
C SER A 187 -3.63 12.83 3.18
N HIS A 188 -2.97 13.37 2.16
CA HIS A 188 -3.15 14.71 1.63
C HIS A 188 -3.68 14.66 0.21
N GLY A 189 -4.81 15.31 -0.05
CA GLY A 189 -5.37 15.45 -1.39
C GLY A 189 -4.59 16.47 -2.20
N GLY A 190 -3.97 16.04 -3.29
CA GLY A 190 -3.10 16.85 -4.14
C GLY A 190 -1.62 16.79 -3.76
N ASP A 191 -0.84 17.69 -4.36
CA ASP A 191 0.56 17.91 -4.01
C ASP A 191 0.69 18.67 -2.68
N MET A 192 1.85 18.55 -2.04
CA MET A 192 2.14 19.17 -0.74
C MET A 192 3.20 20.25 -0.90
N THR A 193 2.99 21.39 -0.27
CA THR A 193 3.99 22.45 -0.15
C THR A 193 5.00 22.14 0.95
N ALA A 194 6.14 22.85 0.96
CA ALA A 194 7.16 22.72 2.01
C ALA A 194 6.62 23.10 3.41
N GLU A 195 5.68 24.04 3.48
CA GLU A 195 5.03 24.43 4.72
C GLU A 195 4.13 23.30 5.24
N GLU A 196 3.28 22.74 4.39
CA GLU A 196 2.45 21.59 4.74
C GLU A 196 3.29 20.40 5.18
N LEU A 197 4.39 20.07 4.49
CA LEU A 197 5.31 19.02 4.93
C LEU A 197 5.85 19.30 6.35
N THR A 198 6.18 20.54 6.65
CA THR A 198 6.64 20.95 7.98
C THR A 198 5.55 20.73 9.03
N ASP A 199 4.30 21.06 8.73
CA ASP A 199 3.16 20.87 9.62
C ASP A 199 2.87 19.39 9.86
N TYR A 200 2.95 18.54 8.84
CA TYR A 200 2.80 17.09 8.98
C TYR A 200 3.83 16.50 9.94
N VAL A 201 5.07 17.00 9.90
CA VAL A 201 6.14 16.53 10.78
C VAL A 201 6.01 17.08 12.20
N LYS A 202 5.82 18.41 12.35
CA LYS A 202 5.92 19.09 13.65
C LYS A 202 4.61 19.05 14.43
N VAL A 203 3.50 19.28 13.77
CA VAL A 203 2.17 19.38 14.37
C VAL A 203 1.44 18.05 14.29
N GLY A 204 1.33 17.48 13.10
CA GLY A 204 0.66 16.21 12.85
C GLY A 204 1.38 15.00 13.41
N LYS A 205 2.71 15.06 13.56
CA LYS A 205 3.55 13.98 14.12
C LYS A 205 3.37 12.65 13.40
N VAL A 206 3.11 12.70 12.08
CA VAL A 206 2.95 11.51 11.25
C VAL A 206 4.26 10.71 11.17
N ASP A 207 4.15 9.41 10.95
CA ASP A 207 5.32 8.55 10.75
C ASP A 207 5.84 8.61 9.31
N PHE A 208 4.99 8.94 8.34
CA PHE A 208 5.30 9.08 6.91
C PHE A 208 4.26 9.96 6.21
N ILE A 209 4.59 10.50 5.02
CA ILE A 209 3.66 11.33 4.24
C ILE A 209 3.03 10.56 3.09
N CYS A 210 1.79 10.91 2.77
CA CYS A 210 0.99 10.32 1.69
C CYS A 210 0.32 11.40 0.83
N PRO A 211 1.03 12.02 -0.12
CA PRO A 211 0.42 12.91 -1.11
C PRO A 211 -0.36 12.09 -2.15
N HIS A 212 -1.60 12.48 -2.42
CA HIS A 212 -2.47 11.86 -3.43
C HIS A 212 -2.40 12.56 -4.78
N ARG A 213 -1.40 13.29 -5.03
CA ARG A 213 -1.02 13.98 -6.26
C ARG A 213 -2.13 14.25 -7.29
N PRO A 214 -1.96 15.16 -8.25
CA PRO A 214 -2.91 15.38 -9.34
C PRO A 214 -3.20 14.10 -10.13
N ARG A 215 -4.44 14.00 -10.66
CA ARG A 215 -4.92 12.84 -11.41
C ARG A 215 -5.18 13.22 -12.87
N ASP A 216 -4.12 13.66 -13.54
CA ASP A 216 -4.09 14.08 -14.95
C ASP A 216 -2.99 13.36 -15.72
N ASP A 217 -2.91 13.59 -17.03
CA ASP A 217 -1.95 12.95 -17.94
C ASP A 217 -0.50 13.42 -17.76
N GLU A 218 -0.28 14.52 -17.04
CA GLU A 218 1.05 14.99 -16.67
C GLU A 218 1.59 14.28 -15.41
N SER A 219 0.71 13.80 -14.52
CA SER A 219 1.08 13.22 -13.26
C SER A 219 2.16 12.12 -13.37
N PRO A 220 2.06 11.13 -14.29
CA PRO A 220 3.10 10.09 -14.43
C PRO A 220 4.46 10.62 -14.90
N LYS A 221 4.50 11.81 -15.49
CA LYS A 221 5.75 12.42 -15.98
C LYS A 221 6.52 13.11 -14.86
N HIS A 222 5.81 13.57 -13.83
CA HIS A 222 6.37 14.39 -12.75
C HIS A 222 6.61 13.62 -11.44
N THR A 223 6.17 12.37 -11.32
CA THR A 223 6.26 11.60 -10.08
C THR A 223 7.68 11.45 -9.54
N GLN A 224 8.66 11.25 -10.44
CA GLN A 224 10.05 11.12 -10.04
C GLN A 224 10.59 12.40 -9.39
N ASP A 225 10.38 13.54 -10.04
CA ASP A 225 10.90 14.81 -9.58
C ASP A 225 10.16 15.30 -8.32
N ALA A 226 8.84 15.22 -8.31
CA ALA A 226 8.05 15.51 -7.11
C ALA A 226 8.47 14.66 -5.90
N THR A 227 8.78 13.38 -6.10
CA THR A 227 9.29 12.53 -5.01
C THR A 227 10.62 13.02 -4.48
N ARG A 228 11.55 13.42 -5.37
CA ARG A 228 12.85 13.98 -4.98
C ARG A 228 12.71 15.28 -4.22
N GLU A 229 11.79 16.15 -4.66
CA GLU A 229 11.48 17.42 -3.99
C GLU A 229 10.94 17.20 -2.59
N TYR A 230 9.96 16.30 -2.39
CA TYR A 230 9.46 15.94 -1.06
C TYR A 230 10.57 15.41 -0.16
N LEU A 231 11.38 14.48 -0.65
CA LEU A 231 12.49 13.94 0.14
C LEU A 231 13.54 15.00 0.48
N ALA A 232 13.86 15.90 -0.45
CA ALA A 232 14.80 17.01 -0.20
C ALA A 232 14.25 17.96 0.87
N ALA A 233 12.96 18.32 0.81
CA ALA A 233 12.31 19.15 1.81
C ALA A 233 12.31 18.46 3.20
N LEU A 234 12.00 17.18 3.27
CA LEU A 234 12.01 16.40 4.52
C LEU A 234 13.42 16.28 5.11
N ARG A 235 14.46 16.08 4.27
CA ARG A 235 15.87 16.04 4.72
C ARG A 235 16.34 17.36 5.29
N SER A 236 15.83 18.47 4.76
CA SER A 236 16.12 19.83 5.26
C SER A 236 15.31 20.18 6.51
N GLY A 237 14.32 19.38 6.84
CA GLY A 237 13.40 19.54 7.95
C GLY A 237 13.87 18.84 9.24
N PRO A 238 12.99 18.77 10.25
CA PRO A 238 13.34 18.21 11.56
C PRO A 238 13.44 16.68 11.57
N LYS A 239 12.89 15.99 10.57
CA LYS A 239 12.87 14.52 10.51
C LYS A 239 12.74 14.05 9.07
N THR A 240 13.60 13.11 8.66
CA THR A 240 13.39 12.33 7.43
C THR A 240 12.32 11.27 7.65
N MET A 241 11.52 11.00 6.63
CA MET A 241 10.46 9.98 6.69
C MET A 241 10.12 9.47 5.28
N PRO A 242 9.43 8.32 5.18
CA PRO A 242 8.97 7.80 3.90
C PRO A 242 7.99 8.72 3.17
N VAL A 243 8.07 8.73 1.84
CA VAL A 243 7.05 9.25 0.91
C VAL A 243 6.31 8.05 0.34
N HIS A 244 5.00 7.99 0.49
CA HIS A 244 4.18 6.85 0.12
C HIS A 244 2.95 7.26 -0.68
N TYR A 245 2.82 6.77 -1.90
CA TYR A 245 1.71 7.11 -2.79
C TYR A 245 0.55 6.11 -2.62
N GLN A 246 -0.48 6.50 -1.87
CA GLN A 246 -1.64 5.65 -1.57
C GLN A 246 -2.74 5.75 -2.64
N GLU A 247 -2.89 6.90 -3.27
CA GLU A 247 -3.88 7.15 -4.30
C GLU A 247 -3.30 7.98 -5.44
N PRO A 248 -2.50 7.39 -6.35
CA PRO A 248 -2.20 8.05 -7.62
C PRO A 248 -3.48 8.27 -8.43
N PHE A 249 -3.41 8.23 -9.73
CA PHE A 249 -4.58 8.26 -10.60
C PHE A 249 -5.22 6.86 -10.74
N ARG A 250 -6.44 6.83 -11.30
CA ARG A 250 -7.19 5.61 -11.62
C ARG A 250 -8.00 5.76 -12.89
N ARG A 251 -8.42 4.64 -13.45
CA ARG A 251 -9.33 4.62 -14.61
C ARG A 251 -10.74 5.01 -14.23
N ASP A 252 -11.52 5.49 -15.20
CA ASP A 252 -12.94 5.83 -15.09
C ASP A 252 -13.27 6.89 -14.01
N TYR A 253 -12.32 7.79 -13.72
CA TYR A 253 -12.51 8.81 -12.70
C TYR A 253 -12.79 10.21 -13.28
N GLY A 254 -12.03 10.63 -14.27
CA GLY A 254 -12.06 11.96 -14.86
C GLY A 254 -12.08 11.93 -16.38
N PRO A 255 -11.80 13.06 -17.04
CA PRO A 255 -11.74 13.12 -18.50
C PRO A 255 -10.56 12.33 -19.08
N TRP A 256 -9.45 12.25 -18.34
CA TRP A 256 -8.31 11.41 -18.72
C TRP A 256 -8.51 9.98 -18.21
N ASN A 257 -8.26 9.02 -19.09
CA ASN A 257 -8.37 7.60 -18.74
C ASN A 257 -7.01 6.93 -18.94
N PRO A 258 -6.20 6.74 -17.86
CA PRO A 258 -4.84 6.22 -17.95
C PRO A 258 -4.80 4.81 -18.54
N VAL A 259 -3.74 4.50 -19.28
CA VAL A 259 -3.47 3.17 -19.82
C VAL A 259 -2.37 2.46 -19.01
N ALA A 260 -2.13 1.18 -19.30
CA ALA A 260 -1.12 0.37 -18.60
C ALA A 260 0.28 1.03 -18.55
N ALA A 261 0.65 1.71 -19.62
CA ALA A 261 1.94 2.43 -19.72
C ALA A 261 2.04 3.60 -18.73
N ASP A 262 0.94 4.30 -18.46
CA ASP A 262 0.91 5.43 -17.52
C ASP A 262 1.13 4.94 -16.09
N PHE A 263 0.44 3.88 -15.69
CA PHE A 263 0.65 3.24 -14.38
C PHE A 263 2.10 2.75 -14.21
N MET A 264 2.67 2.15 -15.27
CA MET A 264 4.04 1.66 -15.23
C MET A 264 5.04 2.81 -15.10
N LYS A 265 4.84 3.91 -15.84
CA LYS A 265 5.68 5.10 -15.79
C LYS A 265 5.64 5.76 -14.43
N ASP A 266 4.45 5.89 -13.84
CA ASP A 266 4.27 6.49 -12.52
C ASP A 266 4.93 5.64 -11.42
N LEU A 267 4.73 4.32 -11.42
CA LEU A 267 5.41 3.39 -10.52
C LEU A 267 6.93 3.46 -10.65
N GLN A 268 7.44 3.51 -11.88
CA GLN A 268 8.87 3.64 -12.14
C GLN A 268 9.39 4.99 -11.62
N GLY A 269 8.70 6.09 -11.90
CA GLY A 269 9.04 7.42 -11.39
C GLY A 269 9.06 7.47 -9.87
N ALA A 270 8.08 6.87 -9.19
CA ALA A 270 8.04 6.76 -7.74
C ALA A 270 9.29 6.02 -7.19
N ARG A 271 9.65 4.89 -7.77
CA ARG A 271 10.83 4.10 -7.37
C ARG A 271 12.15 4.86 -7.60
N GLU A 272 12.32 5.44 -8.78
CA GLU A 272 13.53 6.19 -9.15
C GLU A 272 13.65 7.51 -8.39
N GLY A 273 12.53 8.12 -8.01
CA GLY A 273 12.47 9.27 -7.12
C GLY A 273 12.84 8.96 -5.68
N GLY A 274 12.71 7.70 -5.26
CA GLY A 274 13.05 7.24 -3.92
C GLY A 274 11.85 7.08 -3.00
N ALA A 275 10.62 7.05 -3.52
CA ALA A 275 9.43 6.75 -2.74
C ALA A 275 9.56 5.39 -2.00
N ALA A 276 8.90 5.29 -0.86
CA ALA A 276 8.87 4.07 -0.06
C ALA A 276 7.76 3.10 -0.47
N GLY A 277 6.75 3.58 -1.20
CA GLY A 277 5.69 2.74 -1.72
C GLY A 277 4.80 3.45 -2.72
N TRP A 278 4.03 2.64 -3.45
CA TRP A 278 3.11 3.07 -4.50
C TRP A 278 1.92 2.13 -4.61
N CYS A 279 0.76 2.66 -4.92
CA CYS A 279 -0.51 1.94 -5.02
C CYS A 279 -1.02 1.87 -6.46
N PHE A 280 -1.38 0.68 -6.90
CA PHE A 280 -2.31 0.52 -8.01
C PHE A 280 -3.69 0.95 -7.55
N HIS A 281 -3.98 2.25 -7.72
CA HIS A 281 -5.28 2.79 -7.36
C HIS A 281 -6.31 2.35 -8.39
N ASN A 282 -7.39 1.73 -7.92
CA ASN A 282 -8.47 1.22 -8.75
C ASN A 282 -9.82 1.57 -8.10
N GLY A 283 -10.88 1.42 -8.85
CA GLY A 283 -12.21 1.76 -8.40
C GLY A 283 -12.84 2.80 -9.31
N ALA A 284 -14.08 2.59 -9.71
CA ALA A 284 -14.84 3.54 -10.50
C ALA A 284 -15.71 4.41 -9.62
N ALA A 285 -15.61 5.73 -9.78
CA ALA A 285 -16.60 6.65 -9.26
C ALA A 285 -17.92 6.51 -10.06
N GLY A 286 -19.02 6.86 -9.42
CA GLY A 286 -20.34 6.83 -10.03
C GLY A 286 -21.19 5.65 -9.57
N ARG A 287 -22.48 5.79 -9.76
CA ARG A 287 -23.49 4.81 -9.37
C ARG A 287 -23.90 3.97 -10.58
N LYS A 288 -24.36 2.74 -10.31
CA LYS A 288 -25.06 1.95 -11.33
C LYS A 288 -26.39 2.66 -11.73
N PRO A 289 -26.79 2.60 -13.00
CA PRO A 289 -26.37 1.64 -14.03
C PRO A 289 -25.49 2.25 -15.15
N ASP A 290 -24.33 2.80 -14.84
CA ASP A 290 -23.41 3.34 -15.85
C ASP A 290 -22.58 2.27 -16.59
N GLY A 291 -22.76 1.00 -16.26
CA GLY A 291 -22.09 -0.13 -16.88
C GLY A 291 -20.61 -0.32 -16.53
N ARG A 292 -20.04 0.55 -15.67
CA ARG A 292 -18.62 0.48 -15.29
C ARG A 292 -18.40 -0.50 -14.14
N PRO A 293 -17.28 -1.23 -14.15
CA PRO A 293 -16.91 -2.05 -13.01
C PRO A 293 -16.59 -1.18 -11.80
N ARG A 294 -16.98 -1.61 -10.61
CA ARG A 294 -16.72 -0.87 -9.35
C ARG A 294 -15.37 -1.18 -8.75
N ARG A 295 -14.79 -2.30 -9.14
CA ARG A 295 -13.49 -2.79 -8.67
C ARG A 295 -13.46 -2.86 -7.16
N SER A 296 -12.41 -2.34 -6.51
CA SER A 296 -12.29 -2.35 -5.06
C SER A 296 -13.33 -1.49 -4.32
N PHE A 297 -14.05 -0.60 -5.00
CA PHE A 297 -15.07 0.24 -4.36
C PHE A 297 -16.30 -0.55 -3.95
N ASP A 298 -16.64 -1.61 -4.67
CA ASP A 298 -17.74 -2.50 -4.33
C ASP A 298 -17.32 -3.96 -4.50
N MET A 299 -17.12 -4.63 -3.37
CA MET A 299 -16.71 -6.04 -3.29
C MET A 299 -17.85 -6.92 -2.77
N ARG A 300 -19.09 -6.41 -2.80
CA ARG A 300 -20.25 -7.22 -2.45
C ARG A 300 -20.43 -8.37 -3.46
N PRO A 301 -21.13 -9.46 -3.07
CA PRO A 301 -21.23 -10.67 -3.91
C PRO A 301 -21.73 -10.43 -5.34
N THR A 302 -22.55 -9.39 -5.53
CA THR A 302 -23.10 -9.00 -6.85
C THR A 302 -22.04 -8.47 -7.81
N GLU A 303 -20.90 -7.98 -7.30
CA GLU A 303 -19.84 -7.37 -8.10
C GLU A 303 -18.69 -8.34 -8.40
N GLY A 304 -18.59 -9.39 -7.60
CA GLY A 304 -17.49 -10.36 -7.72
C GLY A 304 -16.20 -9.90 -7.05
N ARG A 305 -15.11 -10.59 -7.32
CA ARG A 305 -13.80 -10.31 -6.75
C ARG A 305 -13.05 -9.26 -7.59
N LEU A 306 -12.01 -8.63 -6.99
CA LEU A 306 -11.25 -7.52 -7.61
C LEU A 306 -10.74 -7.89 -9.01
N PHE A 307 -10.06 -9.03 -9.14
CA PHE A 307 -9.43 -9.42 -10.41
C PHE A 307 -10.44 -9.71 -11.54
N ASP A 308 -11.66 -10.08 -11.22
CA ASP A 308 -12.71 -10.30 -12.22
C ASP A 308 -13.24 -8.97 -12.78
N GLN A 309 -13.12 -7.89 -11.99
CA GLN A 309 -13.59 -6.55 -12.34
C GLN A 309 -12.55 -5.69 -13.09
N LEU A 310 -11.27 -6.06 -13.11
CA LEU A 310 -10.22 -5.29 -13.81
C LEU A 310 -10.47 -5.27 -15.32
N ASP A 311 -10.27 -4.13 -15.98
CA ASP A 311 -10.34 -4.02 -17.43
C ASP A 311 -9.04 -4.47 -18.14
N ALA A 312 -9.00 -4.35 -19.45
CA ALA A 312 -7.86 -4.81 -20.25
C ALA A 312 -6.55 -4.08 -19.94
N GLU A 313 -6.60 -2.76 -19.73
CA GLU A 313 -5.42 -1.94 -19.40
C GLU A 313 -4.91 -2.25 -17.99
N GLU A 314 -5.81 -2.38 -17.03
CA GLU A 314 -5.46 -2.75 -15.66
C GLU A 314 -4.84 -4.15 -15.59
N ARG A 315 -5.41 -5.12 -16.32
CA ARG A 315 -4.83 -6.48 -16.44
C ARG A 315 -3.46 -6.45 -17.11
N ALA A 316 -3.28 -5.63 -18.15
CA ALA A 316 -2.01 -5.46 -18.83
C ALA A 316 -0.94 -4.89 -17.89
N PHE A 317 -1.29 -3.87 -17.10
CA PHE A 317 -0.42 -3.30 -16.07
C PHE A 317 -0.02 -4.35 -15.02
N VAL A 318 -1.00 -5.00 -14.37
CA VAL A 318 -0.76 -6.01 -13.32
C VAL A 318 0.12 -7.15 -13.85
N SER A 319 -0.16 -7.65 -15.06
CA SER A 319 0.66 -8.70 -15.70
C SER A 319 2.08 -8.21 -16.05
N GLY A 320 2.24 -6.92 -16.34
CA GLY A 320 3.53 -6.28 -16.68
C GLY A 320 4.46 -6.17 -15.48
N ILE A 321 3.95 -5.90 -14.29
CA ILE A 321 4.76 -5.73 -13.05
C ILE A 321 5.64 -6.96 -12.78
N GLY A 322 5.09 -8.16 -12.89
CA GLY A 322 5.82 -9.41 -12.63
C GLY A 322 7.00 -9.65 -13.58
N ARG A 323 6.99 -9.05 -14.77
CA ARG A 323 8.10 -9.13 -15.74
C ARG A 323 9.23 -8.18 -15.38
N VAL A 324 8.92 -6.96 -14.94
CA VAL A 324 9.90 -5.95 -14.54
C VAL A 324 10.65 -6.36 -13.27
N GLY A 325 9.99 -6.98 -12.30
CA GLY A 325 10.61 -7.49 -11.08
C GLY A 325 11.67 -8.57 -11.33
N LYS A 326 11.45 -9.45 -12.30
CA LYS A 326 12.39 -10.52 -12.68
C LYS A 326 13.62 -9.98 -13.42
N VAL A 327 13.46 -8.97 -14.27
CA VAL A 327 14.56 -8.31 -14.99
C VAL A 327 15.43 -7.49 -14.02
N GLY A 328 14.83 -6.77 -13.08
CA GLY A 328 15.56 -5.98 -12.08
C GLY A 328 16.40 -6.84 -11.11
N GLN A 329 15.96 -8.06 -10.78
CA GLN A 329 16.78 -9.00 -10.01
C GLN A 329 17.98 -9.52 -10.81
N ALA A 330 17.79 -9.83 -12.09
CA ALA A 330 18.89 -10.27 -12.97
C ALA A 330 19.97 -9.17 -13.15
N PHE A 331 19.56 -7.90 -13.32
CA PHE A 331 20.49 -6.76 -13.42
C PHE A 331 21.23 -6.46 -12.10
N ARG A 332 20.61 -6.65 -10.94
CA ARG A 332 21.29 -6.49 -9.63
C ARG A 332 22.36 -7.55 -9.42
N TRP A 333 22.15 -8.78 -9.84
CA TRP A 333 23.17 -9.83 -9.76
C TRP A 333 24.34 -9.56 -10.72
N ALA A 334 24.09 -9.04 -11.92
CA ALA A 334 25.15 -8.66 -12.85
C ALA A 334 26.02 -7.51 -12.30
N SER A 335 25.42 -6.49 -11.66
CA SER A 335 26.18 -5.37 -11.07
C SER A 335 26.92 -5.73 -9.78
N VAL A 336 26.48 -6.73 -9.02
CA VAL A 336 27.20 -7.24 -7.85
C VAL A 336 28.41 -8.07 -8.29
N LEU A 337 28.28 -8.87 -9.35
CA LEU A 337 29.40 -9.65 -9.91
C LEU A 337 30.48 -8.76 -10.50
N THR A 338 30.13 -7.62 -11.12
CA THR A 338 31.12 -6.64 -11.64
C THR A 338 31.86 -5.89 -10.52
N ARG A 339 31.32 -5.78 -9.31
CA ARG A 339 32.02 -5.14 -8.17
C ARG A 339 32.91 -6.08 -7.36
N LEU A 340 32.77 -7.39 -7.55
CA LEU A 340 33.63 -8.41 -6.88
C LEU A 340 34.89 -8.77 -7.70
N CYS A 341 34.97 -8.35 -8.95
CA CYS A 341 36.22 -8.46 -9.72
C CYS A 341 37.12 -7.25 -9.44
N MET A 342 37.98 -7.33 -8.44
CA MET A 342 39.14 -6.45 -8.35
C MET A 342 40.02 -6.63 -9.57
N PRO A 343 40.62 -5.57 -10.13
CA PRO A 343 41.52 -5.69 -11.27
C PRO A 343 42.79 -6.43 -10.85
N CYS A 344 42.94 -7.66 -11.30
CA CYS A 344 44.22 -8.31 -11.29
C CYS A 344 45.11 -7.63 -12.35
N HIS A 345 46.12 -6.89 -11.90
CA HIS A 345 47.23 -6.46 -12.75
C HIS A 345 48.08 -7.68 -13.09
N ASN A 346 47.80 -8.33 -14.20
CA ASN A 346 48.79 -8.91 -15.08
C ASN A 346 48.16 -9.47 -16.37
N ALA A 347 48.79 -9.18 -17.47
CA ALA A 347 48.38 -9.55 -18.81
C ALA A 347 48.40 -11.07 -19.05
N ALA A 348 47.47 -11.52 -19.90
CA ALA A 348 47.45 -12.85 -20.54
C ALA A 348 46.91 -14.02 -19.69
N SER A 349 45.58 -14.00 -19.43
CA SER A 349 44.79 -15.25 -19.40
C SER A 349 43.32 -14.95 -19.64
N ARG A 350 42.77 -15.50 -20.72
CA ARG A 350 41.33 -15.44 -21.01
C ARG A 350 40.58 -16.32 -20.00
N CYS A 351 39.85 -15.70 -19.05
CA CYS A 351 38.93 -16.44 -18.21
C CYS A 351 37.64 -16.77 -18.97
N LYS A 352 37.41 -18.06 -19.16
CA LYS A 352 36.11 -18.55 -19.66
C LYS A 352 35.21 -18.85 -18.48
N TYR A 353 34.01 -18.26 -18.44
CA TYR A 353 33.01 -18.58 -17.46
C TYR A 353 31.89 -19.41 -18.08
N VAL A 354 31.47 -20.44 -17.37
CA VAL A 354 30.26 -21.22 -17.70
C VAL A 354 29.23 -20.95 -16.64
N LEU A 355 28.14 -20.22 -16.97
CA LEU A 355 27.00 -20.04 -16.12
C LEU A 355 25.91 -21.07 -16.48
N ARG A 356 25.58 -21.94 -15.53
CA ARG A 356 24.38 -22.78 -15.63
C ARG A 356 23.23 -22.12 -14.92
N LEU A 357 22.23 -21.67 -15.65
CA LEU A 357 20.93 -21.25 -15.13
C LEU A 357 19.85 -22.03 -15.90
N ASN A 358 19.15 -22.88 -15.18
CA ASN A 358 17.90 -23.53 -15.60
C ASN A 358 17.86 -24.03 -17.07
N GLY A 359 18.82 -24.87 -17.46
CA GLY A 359 18.77 -25.62 -18.72
C GLY A 359 19.16 -24.87 -20.00
N LEU A 360 19.59 -23.61 -19.92
CA LEU A 360 20.09 -22.82 -21.06
C LEU A 360 21.61 -22.59 -20.94
N HIS A 361 22.32 -22.88 -22.01
CA HIS A 361 23.77 -22.65 -22.13
C HIS A 361 24.03 -21.35 -22.88
N TYR A 362 24.78 -20.41 -22.26
CA TYR A 362 25.32 -19.24 -22.94
C TYR A 362 26.83 -19.30 -22.96
N HIS A 363 27.41 -19.16 -24.15
CA HIS A 363 28.84 -19.00 -24.35
C HIS A 363 29.15 -17.53 -24.64
N GLY A 364 29.95 -16.88 -23.82
CA GLY A 364 30.54 -15.58 -24.09
C GLY A 364 32.03 -15.72 -24.38
N VAL A 365 32.49 -15.00 -25.40
CA VAL A 365 33.91 -14.91 -25.82
C VAL A 365 34.54 -13.71 -25.14
#